data_a20fbb88ed0534d278df9100e2975636
#
_entry.id   a20fbb88ed0534d278df9100e2975636
#
_cell.length_a   1.000
_cell.length_b   1.000
_cell.length_c   1.000
_cell.angle_alpha   90.00
_cell.angle_beta   90.00
_cell.angle_gamma   90.00
#
_symmetry.space_group_name_H-M   'P 1'
#
loop_
_entity.id
_entity.type
_entity.pdbx_description
1 polymer ?
#
loop_
_entity_poly.entity_id
_entity_poly.type
_entity_poly.pdbx_seq_one_letter_code
_entity_poly.pdbx_strand_id
1 'polypeptide(L)'
;MNKFKKFMALGLAAMMVTSLVACGGSTGNAKNKKSDSSKGTTVTFWNSFTGADGDMLVKMVDKFNKENTDGIKVKMDISSDFDSQLSTAFAAGEGPTMILSSSAY
;
A
#
# COMPACT_ATOMS: atom_id res chain seq x y z
N MET A 1 46.26 22.93 -5.97
CA MET A 1 45.05 22.95 -5.14
C MET A 1 43.84 23.60 -5.81
N ASN A 2 44.01 24.49 -6.72
CA ASN A 2 42.88 25.17 -7.39
C ASN A 2 42.12 24.30 -8.42
N LYS A 3 42.72 23.22 -8.89
CA LYS A 3 42.07 22.30 -9.85
C LYS A 3 41.04 21.38 -9.18
N PHE A 4 41.22 21.07 -7.92
CA PHE A 4 40.31 20.24 -7.17
C PHE A 4 38.99 20.96 -6.83
N LYS A 5 39.04 22.26 -6.58
CA LYS A 5 37.84 23.06 -6.29
C LYS A 5 36.96 23.27 -7.52
N LYS A 6 37.56 23.28 -8.72
CA LYS A 6 36.83 23.43 -9.99
C LYS A 6 36.09 22.16 -10.38
N PHE A 7 36.62 20.99 -10.07
CA PHE A 7 35.96 19.72 -10.33
C PHE A 7 34.80 19.47 -9.39
N MET A 8 34.91 19.92 -8.13
CA MET A 8 33.79 19.79 -7.17
C MET A 8 32.60 20.69 -7.51
N ALA A 9 32.88 21.89 -8.04
CA ALA A 9 31.82 22.81 -8.47
C ALA A 9 31.05 22.30 -9.69
N LEU A 10 31.75 21.63 -10.61
CA LEU A 10 31.10 21.06 -11.80
C LEU A 10 30.26 19.82 -11.50
N GLY A 11 30.68 19.02 -10.52
CA GLY A 11 29.93 17.84 -10.08
C GLY A 11 28.62 18.18 -9.39
N LEU A 12 28.60 19.27 -8.64
CA LEU A 12 27.39 19.71 -7.94
C LEU A 12 26.32 20.28 -8.89
N ALA A 13 26.79 20.98 -9.94
CA ALA A 13 25.90 21.55 -10.95
C ALA A 13 25.25 20.47 -11.82
N ALA A 14 25.96 19.37 -12.09
CA ALA A 14 25.43 18.26 -12.88
C ALA A 14 24.36 17.46 -12.10
N MET A 15 24.48 17.38 -10.78
CA MET A 15 23.45 16.70 -9.96
C MET A 15 22.17 17.51 -9.81
N MET A 16 22.22 18.83 -9.87
CA MET A 16 21.01 19.65 -9.79
C MET A 16 20.16 19.61 -11.06
N VAL A 17 20.76 19.37 -12.22
CA VAL A 17 20.03 19.31 -13.49
C VAL A 17 19.26 17.99 -13.63
N THR A 18 19.76 16.91 -13.06
CA THR A 18 19.07 15.62 -13.09
C THR A 18 17.87 15.53 -12.13
N SER A 19 17.84 16.35 -11.09
CA SER A 19 16.70 16.38 -10.17
C SER A 19 15.49 17.16 -10.69
N LEU A 20 15.69 18.08 -11.63
CA LEU A 20 14.57 18.80 -12.24
C LEU A 20 13.81 17.98 -13.29
N VAL A 21 14.44 17.00 -13.91
CA VAL A 21 13.79 16.14 -14.90
C VAL A 21 12.88 15.10 -14.23
N ALA A 22 13.16 14.75 -12.97
CA ALA A 22 12.31 13.84 -12.22
C ALA A 22 10.99 14.46 -11.72
N CYS A 23 10.90 15.79 -11.68
CA CYS A 23 9.70 16.49 -11.23
C CYS A 23 8.74 16.89 -12.36
N GLY A 24 9.14 16.75 -13.61
CA GLY A 24 8.36 17.17 -14.78
C GLY A 24 7.46 16.10 -15.40
N GLY A 25 7.43 14.91 -14.87
CA GLY A 25 6.77 13.76 -15.50
C GLY A 25 5.55 13.19 -14.81
N SER A 26 5.06 13.76 -13.73
CA SER A 26 3.93 13.19 -13.02
C SER A 26 2.69 14.08 -13.00
N THR A 27 2.35 14.66 -14.14
CA THR A 27 0.98 15.10 -14.32
C THR A 27 0.15 13.92 -14.82
N GLY A 28 -0.54 13.27 -13.92
CA GLY A 28 -1.79 12.63 -14.29
C GLY A 28 -1.77 11.15 -14.62
N ASN A 29 -0.85 10.35 -14.14
CA ASN A 29 -0.99 8.90 -14.23
C ASN A 29 -0.74 8.15 -12.92
N ALA A 30 -1.40 8.58 -11.87
CA ALA A 30 -1.72 7.71 -10.74
C ALA A 30 -2.75 6.62 -11.13
N LYS A 31 -3.15 6.59 -12.39
CA LYS A 31 -4.11 5.64 -12.94
C LYS A 31 -3.45 4.52 -13.69
N ASN A 32 -2.48 3.93 -13.27
CA ASN A 32 -2.09 2.63 -13.83
C ASN A 32 -0.86 2.11 -13.11
N LYS A 33 -1.01 1.84 -11.82
CA LYS A 33 -0.59 0.52 -11.46
C LYS A 33 -1.64 -0.42 -12.09
N LYS A 34 -1.51 -0.68 -13.37
CA LYS A 34 -1.89 -1.97 -13.87
C LYS A 34 -1.18 -2.93 -12.95
N SER A 35 -1.90 -3.48 -11.98
CA SER A 35 -1.45 -4.68 -11.33
C SER A 35 -1.11 -5.62 -12.46
N ASP A 36 0.13 -5.96 -12.54
CA ASP A 36 0.63 -6.96 -13.44
C ASP A 36 -0.27 -8.18 -13.23
N SER A 37 -1.19 -8.42 -14.14
CA SER A 37 -2.22 -9.45 -14.02
C SER A 37 -1.66 -10.86 -14.02
N SER A 38 -0.35 -10.98 -14.07
CA SER A 38 0.38 -12.25 -13.97
C SER A 38 0.74 -12.65 -12.53
N LYS A 39 0.55 -11.77 -11.57
CA LYS A 39 0.85 -12.02 -10.15
C LYS A 39 -0.35 -11.74 -9.28
N GLY A 40 -1.44 -12.44 -9.39
CA GLY A 40 -2.57 -12.41 -8.49
C GLY A 40 -2.86 -11.06 -7.79
N THR A 41 -4.09 -10.75 -7.53
CA THR A 41 -4.49 -9.53 -6.81
C THR A 41 -4.55 -9.82 -5.32
N THR A 42 -3.90 -8.97 -4.51
CA THR A 42 -4.02 -9.04 -3.05
C THR A 42 -5.05 -8.03 -2.57
N VAL A 43 -6.05 -8.51 -1.83
CA VAL A 43 -7.08 -7.70 -1.18
C VAL A 43 -6.76 -7.65 0.30
N THR A 44 -6.59 -6.45 0.84
CA THR A 44 -6.41 -6.23 2.27
C THR A 44 -7.79 -6.09 2.93
N PHE A 45 -8.08 -6.92 3.92
CA PHE A 45 -9.34 -6.98 4.62
C PHE A 45 -9.13 -6.75 6.11
N TRP A 46 -9.63 -5.64 6.62
CA TRP A 46 -9.54 -5.32 8.04
C TRP A 46 -10.89 -5.48 8.72
N ASN A 47 -10.86 -6.02 9.94
CA ASN A 47 -12.06 -6.18 10.74
C ASN A 47 -11.80 -5.99 12.24
N SER A 48 -12.86 -5.69 12.98
CA SER A 48 -12.86 -5.48 14.42
C SER A 48 -13.34 -6.68 15.21
N PHE A 49 -13.66 -7.79 14.56
CA PHE A 49 -14.18 -8.98 15.24
C PHE A 49 -13.05 -9.78 15.89
N THR A 50 -13.11 -9.91 17.19
CA THR A 50 -12.18 -10.70 17.99
C THR A 50 -12.89 -11.92 18.57
N GLY A 51 -12.13 -12.89 19.07
CA GLY A 51 -12.70 -14.11 19.66
C GLY A 51 -13.28 -15.06 18.62
N ALA A 52 -14.36 -15.74 18.94
CA ALA A 52 -14.94 -16.79 18.12
C ALA A 52 -15.38 -16.33 16.72
N ASP A 53 -15.90 -15.11 16.61
CA ASP A 53 -16.32 -14.54 15.34
C ASP A 53 -15.08 -14.23 14.46
N GLY A 54 -14.03 -13.71 15.06
CA GLY A 54 -12.75 -13.50 14.38
C GLY A 54 -12.14 -14.81 13.87
N ASP A 55 -12.16 -15.86 14.68
CA ASP A 55 -11.67 -17.19 14.30
C ASP A 55 -12.48 -17.79 13.14
N MET A 56 -13.78 -17.53 13.11
CA MET A 56 -14.63 -17.96 11.99
C MET A 56 -14.26 -17.23 10.70
N LEU A 57 -14.03 -15.92 10.77
CA LEU A 57 -13.60 -15.12 9.62
C LEU A 57 -12.24 -15.59 9.09
N VAL A 58 -11.29 -15.92 9.97
CA VAL A 58 -10.00 -16.50 9.58
C VAL A 58 -10.20 -17.76 8.74
N LYS A 59 -11.04 -18.68 9.22
CA LYS A 59 -11.34 -19.93 8.49
C LYS A 59 -12.00 -19.68 7.14
N MET A 60 -12.89 -18.70 7.05
CA MET A 60 -13.54 -18.31 5.79
C MET A 60 -12.53 -17.75 4.79
N VAL A 61 -11.64 -16.87 5.24
CA VAL A 61 -10.59 -16.28 4.39
C VAL A 61 -9.60 -17.35 3.94
N ASP A 62 -9.18 -18.24 4.82
CA ASP A 62 -8.29 -19.36 4.48
C ASP A 62 -8.93 -20.29 3.44
N LYS A 63 -10.21 -20.60 3.62
CA LYS A 63 -10.96 -21.40 2.66
C LYS A 63 -11.02 -20.70 1.30
N PHE A 64 -11.39 -19.42 1.28
CA PHE A 64 -11.41 -18.64 0.05
C PHE A 64 -10.07 -18.64 -0.66
N ASN A 65 -8.98 -18.38 0.08
CA ASN A 65 -7.63 -18.37 -0.49
C ASN A 65 -7.19 -19.72 -1.06
N LYS A 66 -7.70 -20.82 -0.52
CA LYS A 66 -7.39 -22.17 -1.01
C LYS A 66 -8.22 -22.57 -2.23
N GLU A 67 -9.48 -22.17 -2.27
CA GLU A 67 -10.44 -22.58 -3.30
C GLU A 67 -10.49 -21.63 -4.50
N ASN A 68 -10.04 -20.41 -4.34
CA ASN A 68 -10.06 -19.40 -5.37
C ASN A 68 -9.05 -19.71 -6.48
N THR A 69 -9.54 -19.72 -7.71
CA THR A 69 -8.75 -19.97 -8.91
C THR A 69 -8.43 -18.71 -9.72
N ASP A 70 -8.97 -17.56 -9.30
CA ASP A 70 -8.84 -16.28 -10.03
C ASP A 70 -7.55 -15.52 -9.71
N GLY A 71 -6.65 -16.12 -8.91
CA GLY A 71 -5.42 -15.48 -8.49
C GLY A 71 -5.62 -14.36 -7.47
N ILE A 72 -6.76 -14.32 -6.79
CA ILE A 72 -7.06 -13.35 -5.73
C ILE A 72 -6.60 -13.92 -4.39
N LYS A 73 -5.87 -13.13 -3.62
CA LYS A 73 -5.48 -13.46 -2.26
C LYS A 73 -6.01 -12.43 -1.29
N VAL A 74 -6.77 -12.87 -0.30
CA VAL A 74 -7.23 -12.01 0.80
C VAL A 74 -6.23 -12.08 1.94
N LYS A 75 -5.73 -10.92 2.33
CA LYS A 75 -4.90 -10.74 3.52
C LYS A 75 -5.75 -10.06 4.58
N MET A 76 -6.13 -10.82 5.61
CA MET A 76 -6.97 -10.33 6.68
C MET A 76 -6.14 -9.86 7.88
N ASP A 77 -6.56 -8.75 8.48
CA ASP A 77 -6.03 -8.23 9.72
C ASP A 77 -7.18 -7.98 10.71
N ILE A 78 -6.97 -8.37 11.96
CA ILE A 78 -7.95 -8.21 13.05
C ILE A 78 -7.35 -7.27 14.08
N SER A 79 -8.06 -6.19 14.40
CA SER A 79 -7.58 -5.22 15.39
C SER A 79 -8.67 -4.90 16.40
N SER A 80 -8.28 -4.92 17.68
CA SER A 80 -9.09 -4.40 18.77
C SER A 80 -9.14 -2.88 18.81
N ASP A 81 -8.15 -2.22 18.21
CA ASP A 81 -8.07 -0.75 18.08
C ASP A 81 -8.35 -0.30 16.64
N PHE A 82 -9.39 -0.87 16.09
CA PHE A 82 -9.73 -0.78 14.66
C PHE A 82 -9.92 0.67 14.18
N ASP A 83 -10.68 1.48 14.92
CA ASP A 83 -11.03 2.84 14.50
C ASP A 83 -9.80 3.75 14.46
N SER A 84 -8.91 3.62 15.44
CA SER A 84 -7.66 4.38 15.50
C SER A 84 -6.70 4.00 14.37
N GLN A 85 -6.55 2.71 14.13
CA GLN A 85 -5.72 2.21 13.02
C GLN A 85 -6.28 2.64 11.67
N LEU A 86 -7.60 2.54 11.49
CA LEU A 86 -8.26 2.92 10.26
C LEU A 86 -8.09 4.41 9.95
N SER A 87 -8.30 5.26 10.94
CA SER A 87 -8.12 6.70 10.82
C SER A 87 -6.68 7.06 10.43
N THR A 88 -5.72 6.42 11.07
CA THR A 88 -4.29 6.64 10.79
C THR A 88 -3.92 6.19 9.38
N ALA A 89 -4.40 5.02 8.96
CA ALA A 89 -4.13 4.47 7.65
C ALA A 89 -4.73 5.34 6.53
N PHE A 90 -5.96 5.81 6.70
CA PHE A 90 -6.57 6.72 5.73
C PHE A 90 -5.86 8.07 5.65
N ALA A 91 -5.43 8.61 6.77
CA ALA A 91 -4.63 9.84 6.77
C ALA A 91 -3.31 9.68 6.03
N ALA A 92 -2.72 8.49 6.07
CA ALA A 92 -1.50 8.14 5.33
C ALA A 92 -1.75 7.74 3.86
N GLY A 93 -3.01 7.58 3.44
CA GLY A 93 -3.35 7.07 2.11
C GLY A 93 -3.12 5.56 1.93
N GLU A 94 -3.05 4.82 3.04
CA GLU A 94 -2.69 3.39 3.08
C GLU A 94 -3.81 2.51 3.66
N GLY A 95 -5.05 2.94 3.51
CA GLY A 95 -6.20 2.19 4.03
C GLY A 95 -6.38 0.82 3.38
N PRO A 96 -7.10 -0.12 4.03
CA PRO A 96 -7.39 -1.43 3.48
C PRO A 96 -8.33 -1.34 2.28
N THR A 97 -8.36 -2.40 1.48
CA THR A 97 -9.28 -2.52 0.34
C THR A 97 -10.71 -2.78 0.80
N MET A 98 -10.87 -3.52 1.89
CA MET A 98 -12.16 -3.93 2.45
C MET A 98 -12.15 -3.84 3.97
N ILE A 99 -13.25 -3.39 4.55
CA ILE A 99 -13.43 -3.30 6.00
C ILE A 99 -14.74 -3.96 6.43
N LEU A 100 -14.72 -4.54 7.61
CA LEU A 100 -15.91 -5.03 8.30
C LEU A 100 -15.88 -4.56 9.76
N SER A 101 -16.83 -3.75 10.14
CA SER A 101 -16.95 -3.21 11.49
C SER A 101 -18.30 -3.56 12.09
N SER A 102 -18.33 -3.76 13.39
CA SER A 102 -19.57 -3.97 14.16
C SER A 102 -20.25 -2.67 14.57
N SER A 103 -19.62 -1.53 14.33
CA SER A 103 -20.19 -0.23 14.68
C SER A 103 -21.35 0.10 13.75
N ALA A 104 -22.53 0.20 14.33
CA ALA A 104 -23.64 0.86 13.67
C ALA A 104 -23.41 2.38 13.75
N TYR A 105 -23.17 3.00 12.62
CA TYR A 105 -23.15 4.45 12.51
C TYR A 105 -24.55 4.97 12.21
#